data_ec197888183d982d2a5b3d8991f17fa7
#
_entry.id   ec197888183d982d2a5b3d8991f17fa7
#
_cell.length_a   1.000
_cell.length_b   1.000
_cell.length_c   1.000
_cell.angle_alpha   90.00
_cell.angle_beta   90.00
_cell.angle_gamma   90.00
#
_symmetry.space_group_name_H-M   'P 1'
#
loop_
_entity.id
_entity.type
_entity.pdbx_description
1 polymer ?
#
loop_
_entity_poly.entity_id
_entity_poly.type
_entity_poly.pdbx_seq_one_letter_code
_entity_poly.pdbx_strand_id
1 'polypeptide(L)'
;PRTLSRGDQQRVAIASGLAMHTEYLVLDEPTSGQDGREKKKLMSLMEQLKAKGITILLVTHDMDVVAKNCTRVIVVANKEIVFDGVPSDLFLEENRPGIWGLTYPPAVLLGRCLPGAPYCKDMDTFCAKFLEIRKERVR
;
A
#
# COMPACT_ATOMS: atom_id res chain seq x y z
N PRO A 1 -0.61 -1.55 -29.28
CA PRO A 1 -0.91 -1.70 -27.85
C PRO A 1 -1.35 -3.12 -27.45
N ARG A 2 -2.01 -3.91 -28.35
CA ARG A 2 -2.54 -5.26 -28.01
C ARG A 2 -1.45 -6.33 -27.83
N THR A 3 -0.20 -6.04 -28.15
CA THR A 3 0.96 -6.95 -28.01
C THR A 3 1.75 -6.72 -26.73
N LEU A 4 1.44 -5.66 -25.97
CA LEU A 4 2.12 -5.34 -24.72
C LEU A 4 1.54 -6.15 -23.55
N SER A 5 2.40 -6.52 -22.60
CA SER A 5 1.93 -7.08 -21.33
C SER A 5 1.03 -6.08 -20.60
N ARG A 6 0.17 -6.56 -19.67
CA ARG A 6 -0.73 -5.70 -18.90
C ARG A 6 0.04 -4.64 -18.10
N GLY A 7 1.19 -5.00 -17.53
CA GLY A 7 2.08 -4.06 -16.85
C GLY A 7 2.70 -3.01 -17.78
N ASP A 8 3.05 -3.38 -19.03
CA ASP A 8 3.55 -2.42 -20.01
C ASP A 8 2.47 -1.45 -20.47
N GLN A 9 1.24 -1.95 -20.72
CA GLN A 9 0.09 -1.10 -21.07
C GLN A 9 -0.14 -0.04 -20.01
N GLN A 10 -0.05 -0.43 -18.74
CA GLN A 10 -0.23 0.49 -17.62
C GLN A 10 0.89 1.52 -17.52
N ARG A 11 2.15 1.11 -17.73
CA ARG A 11 3.28 2.04 -17.80
C ARG A 11 3.14 3.07 -18.92
N VAL A 12 2.64 2.65 -20.06
CA VAL A 12 2.33 3.55 -21.18
C VAL A 12 1.22 4.54 -20.82
N ALA A 13 0.15 4.08 -20.15
CA ALA A 13 -0.93 4.95 -19.70
C ALA A 13 -0.43 6.00 -18.68
N ILE A 14 0.40 5.59 -17.72
CA ILE A 14 1.03 6.50 -16.75
C ILE A 14 1.93 7.50 -17.48
N ALA A 15 2.77 7.04 -18.42
CA ALA A 15 3.64 7.91 -19.20
C ALA A 15 2.86 8.94 -20.02
N SER A 16 1.71 8.54 -20.60
CA SER A 16 0.82 9.45 -21.31
C SER A 16 0.22 10.54 -20.40
N GLY A 17 -0.19 10.18 -19.18
CA GLY A 17 -0.65 11.14 -18.17
C GLY A 17 0.45 12.12 -17.78
N LEU A 18 1.67 11.62 -17.55
CA LEU A 18 2.82 12.43 -17.18
C LEU A 18 3.28 13.40 -18.28
N ALA A 19 3.10 13.02 -19.55
CA ALA A 19 3.41 13.89 -20.69
C ALA A 19 2.55 15.17 -20.72
N MET A 20 1.45 15.20 -19.98
CA MET A 20 0.60 16.38 -19.82
C MET A 20 1.07 17.31 -18.70
N HIS A 21 2.23 17.08 -18.09
CA HIS A 21 2.78 17.85 -16.98
C HIS A 21 1.82 17.98 -15.79
N THR A 22 1.14 16.90 -15.43
CA THR A 22 0.17 16.89 -14.33
C THR A 22 0.87 16.90 -12.96
N GLU A 23 0.32 17.66 -12.01
CA GLU A 23 0.73 17.64 -10.60
C GLU A 23 0.05 16.49 -9.83
N TYR A 24 -1.05 15.97 -10.35
CA TYR A 24 -1.86 14.92 -9.74
C TYR A 24 -2.01 13.74 -10.70
N LEU A 25 -1.79 12.55 -10.20
CA LEU A 25 -1.97 11.30 -10.94
C LEU A 25 -2.98 10.42 -10.19
N VAL A 26 -4.12 10.13 -10.84
CA VAL A 26 -5.15 9.24 -10.29
C VAL A 26 -5.05 7.88 -10.96
N LEU A 27 -4.93 6.84 -10.16
CA LEU A 27 -4.80 5.45 -10.63
C LEU A 27 -5.88 4.59 -9.96
N ASP A 28 -6.67 3.93 -10.79
CA ASP A 28 -7.73 3.02 -10.34
C ASP A 28 -7.28 1.57 -10.53
N GLU A 29 -7.23 0.81 -9.42
CA GLU A 29 -6.80 -0.60 -9.33
C GLU A 29 -5.53 -0.93 -10.14
N PRO A 30 -4.45 -0.15 -10.02
CA PRO A 30 -3.30 -0.27 -10.90
C PRO A 30 -2.50 -1.57 -10.67
N THR A 31 -2.69 -2.25 -9.55
CA THR A 31 -2.01 -3.52 -9.23
C THR A 31 -2.84 -4.76 -9.59
N SER A 32 -4.09 -4.56 -10.02
CA SER A 32 -5.00 -5.66 -10.32
C SER A 32 -4.49 -6.56 -11.44
N GLY A 33 -4.45 -7.87 -11.16
CA GLY A 33 -3.99 -8.89 -12.12
C GLY A 33 -2.48 -8.84 -12.44
N GLN A 34 -1.69 -8.11 -11.65
CA GLN A 34 -0.23 -8.10 -11.76
C GLN A 34 0.41 -9.12 -10.80
N ASP A 35 1.51 -9.71 -11.22
CA ASP A 35 2.34 -10.53 -10.34
C ASP A 35 3.17 -9.66 -9.38
N GLY A 36 3.81 -10.29 -8.39
CA GLY A 36 4.59 -9.57 -7.38
C GLY A 36 5.78 -8.78 -7.94
N ARG A 37 6.34 -9.19 -9.08
CA ARG A 37 7.45 -8.50 -9.75
C ARG A 37 6.97 -7.22 -10.43
N GLU A 38 5.86 -7.29 -11.14
CA GLU A 38 5.26 -6.14 -11.80
C GLU A 38 4.71 -5.13 -10.78
N LYS A 39 4.08 -5.60 -9.70
CA LYS A 39 3.69 -4.73 -8.57
C LYS A 39 4.88 -3.95 -8.02
N LYS A 40 6.01 -4.62 -7.77
CA LYS A 40 7.23 -3.94 -7.26
C LYS A 40 7.74 -2.87 -8.21
N LYS A 41 7.76 -3.14 -9.52
CA LYS A 41 8.17 -2.15 -10.53
C LYS A 41 7.24 -0.94 -10.55
N LEU A 42 5.93 -1.17 -10.48
CA LEU A 42 4.94 -0.10 -10.44
C LEU A 42 5.10 0.76 -9.17
N MET A 43 5.25 0.14 -8.00
CA MET A 43 5.46 0.87 -6.74
C MET A 43 6.76 1.69 -6.78
N SER A 44 7.84 1.12 -7.32
CA SER A 44 9.11 1.86 -7.49
C SER A 44 8.94 3.08 -8.42
N LEU A 45 8.17 2.95 -9.50
CA LEU A 45 7.84 4.08 -10.36
C LEU A 45 7.05 5.16 -9.60
N MET A 46 6.05 4.78 -8.82
CA MET A 46 5.27 5.72 -8.00
C MET A 46 6.14 6.48 -6.99
N GLU A 47 7.07 5.80 -6.32
CA GLU A 47 8.01 6.48 -5.41
C GLU A 47 8.90 7.50 -6.14
N GLN A 48 9.37 7.18 -7.34
CA GLN A 48 10.12 8.12 -8.16
C GLN A 48 9.29 9.35 -8.58
N LEU A 49 8.01 9.16 -8.88
CA LEU A 49 7.10 10.24 -9.23
C LEU A 49 6.79 11.13 -8.03
N LYS A 50 6.57 10.53 -6.85
CA LYS A 50 6.42 11.27 -5.58
C LYS A 50 7.65 12.11 -5.29
N ALA A 51 8.86 11.57 -5.47
CA ALA A 51 10.10 12.30 -5.29
C ALA A 51 10.26 13.50 -6.25
N LYS A 52 9.55 13.50 -7.38
CA LYS A 52 9.46 14.63 -8.32
C LYS A 52 8.33 15.61 -7.99
N GLY A 53 7.65 15.44 -6.87
CA GLY A 53 6.57 16.33 -6.42
C GLY A 53 5.17 15.97 -6.96
N ILE A 54 5.00 14.85 -7.66
CA ILE A 54 3.69 14.43 -8.16
C ILE A 54 2.88 13.81 -7.01
N THR A 55 1.68 14.31 -6.79
CA THR A 55 0.72 13.73 -5.86
C THR A 55 0.00 12.56 -6.53
N ILE A 56 0.03 11.38 -5.90
CA ILE A 56 -0.60 10.18 -6.44
C ILE A 56 -1.83 9.83 -5.59
N LEU A 57 -2.98 9.76 -6.23
CA LEU A 57 -4.22 9.21 -5.67
C LEU A 57 -4.41 7.80 -6.21
N LEU A 58 -4.42 6.84 -5.30
CA LEU A 58 -4.56 5.43 -5.62
C LEU A 58 -5.90 4.91 -5.11
N VAL A 59 -6.76 4.44 -6.00
CA VAL A 59 -7.96 3.70 -5.64
C VAL A 59 -7.61 2.21 -5.70
N THR A 60 -7.75 1.49 -4.58
CA THR A 60 -7.39 0.07 -4.53
C THR A 60 -8.02 -0.65 -3.34
N HIS A 61 -8.17 -1.95 -3.46
CA HIS A 61 -8.50 -2.88 -2.38
C HIS A 61 -7.25 -3.71 -1.95
N ASP A 62 -6.08 -3.44 -2.51
CA ASP A 62 -4.82 -4.11 -2.15
C ASP A 62 -4.24 -3.52 -0.85
N MET A 63 -4.60 -4.11 0.28
CA MET A 63 -4.21 -3.60 1.60
C MET A 63 -2.71 -3.73 1.89
N ASP A 64 -1.99 -4.63 1.22
CA ASP A 64 -0.52 -4.68 1.30
C ASP A 64 0.10 -3.42 0.66
N VAL A 65 -0.44 -2.97 -0.46
CA VAL A 65 -0.02 -1.71 -1.11
C VAL A 65 -0.34 -0.53 -0.21
N VAL A 66 -1.54 -0.49 0.37
CA VAL A 66 -1.96 0.57 1.30
C VAL A 66 -1.01 0.64 2.50
N ALA A 67 -0.79 -0.48 3.18
CA ALA A 67 0.05 -0.53 4.37
C ALA A 67 1.50 -0.09 4.13
N LYS A 68 2.05 -0.45 2.96
CA LYS A 68 3.47 -0.25 2.64
C LYS A 68 3.78 1.09 1.99
N ASN A 69 2.92 1.57 1.10
CA ASN A 69 3.26 2.65 0.16
C ASN A 69 2.44 3.94 0.35
N CYS A 70 1.28 3.87 1.03
CA CYS A 70 0.46 5.05 1.23
C CYS A 70 0.89 5.85 2.46
N THR A 71 0.75 7.18 2.39
CA THR A 71 0.99 8.11 3.50
C THR A 71 -0.31 8.55 4.16
N ARG A 72 -1.42 8.50 3.43
CA ARG A 72 -2.77 8.80 3.89
C ARG A 72 -3.73 7.82 3.25
N VAL A 73 -4.75 7.43 3.97
CA VAL A 73 -5.81 6.53 3.51
C VAL A 73 -7.15 7.16 3.81
N ILE A 74 -8.03 7.13 2.82
CA ILE A 74 -9.44 7.49 2.96
C ILE A 74 -10.24 6.23 2.63
N VAL A 75 -11.06 5.77 3.56
CA VAL A 75 -11.98 4.64 3.33
C VAL A 75 -13.37 5.18 3.08
N VAL A 76 -13.94 4.78 1.94
CA VAL A 76 -15.32 5.11 1.58
C VAL A 76 -16.15 3.83 1.68
N ALA A 77 -17.17 3.84 2.54
CA ALA A 77 -18.14 2.76 2.67
C ALA A 77 -19.55 3.36 2.84
N ASN A 78 -20.56 2.69 2.30
CA ASN A 78 -21.95 3.13 2.37
C ASN A 78 -22.17 4.59 1.89
N LYS A 79 -21.39 5.04 0.90
CA LYS A 79 -21.41 6.40 0.34
C LYS A 79 -20.91 7.51 1.29
N GLU A 80 -20.21 7.14 2.35
CA GLU A 80 -19.66 8.05 3.34
C GLU A 80 -18.16 7.78 3.53
N ILE A 81 -17.43 8.80 3.96
CA ILE A 81 -16.04 8.62 4.42
C ILE A 81 -16.11 8.08 5.85
N VAL A 82 -15.70 6.83 6.03
CA VAL A 82 -15.72 6.14 7.32
C VAL A 82 -14.36 6.14 8.02
N PHE A 83 -13.30 6.48 7.31
CA PHE A 83 -11.96 6.65 7.86
C PHE A 83 -11.15 7.62 7.01
N ASP A 84 -10.35 8.46 7.65
CA ASP A 84 -9.36 9.35 7.03
C ASP A 84 -8.17 9.48 7.98
N GLY A 85 -7.01 8.96 7.59
CA GLY A 85 -5.84 8.93 8.45
C GLY A 85 -4.64 8.23 7.84
N VAL A 86 -3.67 7.85 8.68
CA VAL A 86 -2.49 7.10 8.23
C VAL A 86 -2.76 5.59 8.22
N PRO A 87 -2.05 4.79 7.38
CA PRO A 87 -2.26 3.35 7.31
C PRO A 87 -2.12 2.62 8.66
N SER A 88 -1.18 3.04 9.52
CA SER A 88 -1.02 2.44 10.86
C SER A 88 -2.30 2.49 11.66
N ASP A 89 -3.00 3.61 11.63
CA ASP A 89 -4.21 3.84 12.40
C ASP A 89 -5.40 3.07 11.81
N LEU A 90 -5.49 2.99 10.46
CA LEU A 90 -6.51 2.17 9.80
C LEU A 90 -6.51 0.73 10.32
N PHE A 91 -5.32 0.17 10.53
CA PHE A 91 -5.17 -1.21 10.98
C PHE A 91 -5.12 -1.39 12.49
N LEU A 92 -5.43 -0.37 13.30
CA LEU A 92 -5.68 -0.55 14.74
C LEU A 92 -6.93 -1.41 14.97
N GLU A 93 -6.95 -2.14 16.10
CA GLU A 93 -8.04 -3.04 16.44
C GLU A 93 -9.37 -2.31 16.65
N GLU A 94 -9.31 -1.10 17.20
CA GLU A 94 -10.45 -0.22 17.44
C GLU A 94 -11.17 0.20 16.14
N ASN A 95 -10.46 0.38 15.04
CA ASN A 95 -11.04 0.80 13.77
C ASN A 95 -11.74 -0.32 13.00
N ARG A 96 -11.49 -1.59 13.34
CA ARG A 96 -12.16 -2.78 12.79
C ARG A 96 -12.36 -2.73 11.27
N PRO A 97 -11.31 -2.57 10.46
CA PRO A 97 -11.45 -2.39 9.01
C PRO A 97 -12.26 -3.52 8.33
N GLY A 98 -12.37 -4.68 8.96
CA GLY A 98 -13.20 -5.79 8.49
C GLY A 98 -14.68 -5.47 8.35
N ILE A 99 -15.23 -4.52 9.14
CA ILE A 99 -16.65 -4.11 9.00
C ILE A 99 -16.90 -3.34 7.69
N TRP A 100 -15.84 -2.80 7.10
CA TRP A 100 -15.87 -2.12 5.80
C TRP A 100 -15.45 -3.03 4.65
N GLY A 101 -15.31 -4.35 4.91
CA GLY A 101 -14.88 -5.33 3.91
C GLY A 101 -13.39 -5.31 3.60
N LEU A 102 -12.58 -4.61 4.40
CA LEU A 102 -11.12 -4.57 4.22
C LEU A 102 -10.46 -5.73 4.96
N THR A 103 -9.42 -6.30 4.34
CA THR A 103 -8.60 -7.35 4.94
C THR A 103 -7.35 -6.78 5.59
N TYR A 104 -6.87 -7.41 6.67
CA TYR A 104 -5.59 -7.04 7.24
C TYR A 104 -4.44 -7.61 6.40
N PRO A 105 -3.40 -6.82 6.09
CA PRO A 105 -2.16 -7.35 5.54
C PRO A 105 -1.55 -8.42 6.45
N PRO A 106 -1.00 -9.53 5.90
CA PRO A 106 -0.39 -10.59 6.71
C PRO A 106 0.69 -10.10 7.67
N ALA A 107 1.54 -9.17 7.25
CA ALA A 107 2.58 -8.58 8.09
C ALA A 107 2.01 -7.80 9.29
N VAL A 108 0.89 -7.10 9.10
CA VAL A 108 0.19 -6.39 10.18
C VAL A 108 -0.36 -7.38 11.20
N LEU A 109 -1.00 -8.46 10.74
CA LEU A 109 -1.52 -9.52 11.63
C LEU A 109 -0.39 -10.18 12.43
N LEU A 110 0.72 -10.53 11.77
CA LEU A 110 1.88 -11.12 12.45
C LEU A 110 2.50 -10.15 13.45
N GLY A 111 2.60 -8.86 13.11
CA GLY A 111 3.09 -7.82 14.02
C GLY A 111 2.30 -7.74 15.32
N ARG A 112 0.98 -7.90 15.26
CA ARG A 112 0.11 -7.94 16.44
C ARG A 112 0.39 -9.11 17.38
N CYS A 113 0.96 -10.20 16.88
CA CYS A 113 1.35 -11.35 17.69
C CYS A 113 2.68 -11.13 18.42
N LEU A 114 3.42 -10.06 18.13
CA LEU A 114 4.67 -9.73 18.80
C LEU A 114 4.43 -8.92 20.09
N PRO A 115 5.34 -9.01 21.08
CA PRO A 115 5.32 -8.13 22.23
C PRO A 115 5.30 -6.67 21.83
N GLY A 116 4.39 -5.88 22.42
CA GLY A 116 4.19 -4.47 22.09
C GLY A 116 3.40 -4.22 20.80
N ALA A 117 2.90 -5.29 20.14
CA ALA A 117 2.06 -5.24 18.95
C ALA A 117 2.51 -4.18 17.88
N PRO A 118 3.79 -4.20 17.44
CA PRO A 118 4.29 -3.16 16.54
C PRO A 118 3.58 -3.21 15.18
N TYR A 119 3.32 -2.03 14.60
CA TYR A 119 2.85 -1.94 13.23
C TYR A 119 3.95 -2.43 12.27
N CYS A 120 3.67 -3.51 11.56
CA CYS A 120 4.53 -4.09 10.54
C CYS A 120 3.90 -3.89 9.16
N LYS A 121 4.36 -2.88 8.43
CA LYS A 121 3.80 -2.53 7.12
C LYS A 121 4.08 -3.58 6.02
N ASP A 122 5.11 -4.41 6.21
CA ASP A 122 5.52 -5.49 5.30
C ASP A 122 6.31 -6.57 6.06
N MET A 123 6.58 -7.69 5.37
CA MET A 123 7.31 -8.82 5.95
C MET A 123 8.74 -8.48 6.34
N ASP A 124 9.39 -7.56 5.65
CA ASP A 124 10.76 -7.13 5.98
C ASP A 124 10.77 -6.41 7.35
N THR A 125 9.79 -5.53 7.58
CA THR A 125 9.59 -4.85 8.86
C THR A 125 9.26 -5.85 9.97
N PHE A 126 8.40 -6.83 9.70
CA PHE A 126 8.08 -7.88 10.66
C PHE A 126 9.32 -8.70 11.05
N CYS A 127 10.09 -9.18 10.07
CA CYS A 127 11.30 -9.97 10.31
C CYS A 127 12.33 -9.18 11.12
N ALA A 128 12.53 -7.90 10.83
CA ALA A 128 13.44 -7.03 11.58
C ALA A 128 13.01 -6.94 13.06
N LYS A 129 11.72 -6.64 13.32
CA LYS A 129 11.17 -6.55 14.68
C LYS A 129 11.24 -7.87 15.43
N PHE A 130 10.90 -8.98 14.78
CA PHE A 130 11.00 -10.31 15.38
C PHE A 130 12.43 -10.64 15.81
N LEU A 131 13.42 -10.36 14.98
CA LEU A 131 14.83 -10.61 15.30
C LEU A 131 15.33 -9.71 16.42
N GLU A 132 14.89 -8.47 16.52
CA GLU A 132 15.19 -7.54 17.60
C GLU A 132 14.69 -8.07 18.94
N ILE A 133 13.40 -8.43 19.02
CA ILE A 133 12.78 -9.01 20.21
C ILE A 133 13.45 -10.33 20.66
N ARG A 134 13.82 -11.17 19.69
CA ARG A 134 14.53 -12.42 19.98
C ARG A 134 15.91 -12.18 20.62
N LYS A 135 16.65 -11.18 20.15
CA LYS A 135 17.97 -10.83 20.72
C LYS A 135 17.88 -10.32 22.16
N GLU A 136 16.83 -9.59 22.50
CA GLU A 136 16.59 -9.09 23.86
C GLU A 136 16.25 -10.21 24.85
N ARG A 137 15.60 -11.29 24.39
CA ARG A 137 15.25 -12.44 25.23
C ARG A 137 16.40 -13.42 25.48
N VAL A 138 17.49 -13.32 24.74
CA VAL A 138 18.67 -14.22 24.86
C VAL A 138 19.77 -13.58 25.70
N ARG A 139 19.60 -12.31 26.10
CA ARG A 139 20.44 -11.62 27.07
C ARG A 139 19.85 -11.69 28.46
#